data_ae69e5481427eacc01ebc15c2862a512
#
_entry.id   ae69e5481427eacc01ebc15c2862a512
#
_cell.length_a   1.000
_cell.length_b   1.000
_cell.length_c   1.000
_cell.angle_alpha   90.00
_cell.angle_beta   90.00
_cell.angle_gamma   90.00
#
_symmetry.space_group_name_H-M   'P 1'
#
loop_
_entity.id
_entity.type
_entity.pdbx_description
1 polymer ?
#
loop_
_entity_poly.entity_id
_entity_poly.type
_entity_poly.pdbx_seq_one_letter_code
_entity_poly.pdbx_strand_id
1 'polypeptide(L)'
;VKKLNSTFLQNFPESTLAFLNIGVNGAAFYDLLFNNEEFRRNVSLAKADEVKSLFASFDGDISIGLINVTLNSVPTFAAYADAKNGNALKALYDNKKQLKLGKNEDIIQLGENEYVYKSRATNVFFGIRNKQMYATNDELLYKSISKPVEKSIKDAGYVSDMKGKNVFFVINMDAILDLPVVKMMAGFGGEEYQTYYKLASKISYIEAFSDSEGKTETAILLKNKDDNALKQIVDFAKQFAGM
;
A
#
# COMPACT_ATOMS: atom_id res chain seq x y z
N VAL A 1 -12.98 1.98 -12.43
CA VAL A 1 -12.19 1.00 -11.69
C VAL A 1 -12.07 -0.25 -12.56
N LYS A 2 -10.88 -0.88 -12.59
CA LYS A 2 -10.60 -2.10 -13.36
C LYS A 2 -10.51 -3.29 -12.42
N LYS A 3 -10.71 -4.50 -12.97
CA LYS A 3 -10.40 -5.72 -12.22
C LYS A 3 -8.90 -5.83 -11.98
N LEU A 4 -8.53 -6.31 -10.81
CA LEU A 4 -7.15 -6.55 -10.42
C LEU A 4 -6.51 -7.63 -11.29
N ASN A 5 -5.27 -7.39 -11.73
CA ASN A 5 -4.45 -8.34 -12.47
C ASN A 5 -3.39 -9.01 -11.59
N SER A 6 -3.20 -8.52 -10.37
CA SER A 6 -2.23 -9.04 -9.38
C SER A 6 -0.77 -9.05 -9.89
N THR A 7 -0.43 -8.08 -10.73
CA THR A 7 0.85 -8.03 -11.48
C THR A 7 2.06 -7.91 -10.56
N PHE A 8 1.92 -7.21 -9.41
CA PHE A 8 3.05 -6.81 -8.57
C PHE A 8 3.26 -7.66 -7.31
N LEU A 9 2.48 -8.70 -7.09
CA LEU A 9 2.55 -9.50 -5.86
C LEU A 9 3.96 -10.07 -5.59
N GLN A 10 4.69 -10.43 -6.64
CA GLN A 10 6.06 -10.94 -6.52
C GLN A 10 7.09 -9.90 -6.07
N ASN A 11 6.72 -8.62 -6.05
CA ASN A 11 7.61 -7.53 -5.68
C ASN A 11 7.53 -7.18 -4.18
N PHE A 12 6.56 -7.75 -3.46
CA PHE A 12 6.37 -7.52 -2.04
C PHE A 12 6.80 -8.73 -1.22
N PRO A 13 7.62 -8.53 -0.17
CA PRO A 13 8.03 -9.61 0.73
C PRO A 13 6.82 -10.30 1.40
N GLU A 14 6.93 -11.58 1.70
CA GLU A 14 5.94 -12.34 2.46
C GLU A 14 5.63 -11.68 3.82
N SER A 15 6.61 -11.01 4.42
CA SER A 15 6.48 -10.25 5.66
C SER A 15 5.81 -8.87 5.51
N THR A 16 5.22 -8.55 4.36
CA THR A 16 4.47 -7.30 4.17
C THR A 16 3.34 -7.19 5.18
N LEU A 17 3.34 -6.10 5.95
CA LEU A 17 2.43 -5.89 7.09
C LEU A 17 1.00 -5.57 6.66
N ALA A 18 0.88 -4.73 5.63
CA ALA A 18 -0.39 -4.39 5.00
C ALA A 18 -0.17 -4.19 3.51
N PHE A 19 -1.15 -4.57 2.72
CA PHE A 19 -1.08 -4.50 1.27
C PHE A 19 -2.40 -3.98 0.71
N LEU A 20 -2.30 -3.02 -0.20
CA LEU A 20 -3.43 -2.46 -0.95
C LEU A 20 -3.19 -2.65 -2.44
N ASN A 21 -4.17 -3.16 -3.15
CA ASN A 21 -4.17 -3.24 -4.61
C ASN A 21 -5.44 -2.63 -5.17
N ILE A 22 -5.29 -1.73 -6.14
CA ILE A 22 -6.41 -1.02 -6.78
C ILE A 22 -6.25 -1.12 -8.29
N GLY A 23 -7.30 -1.60 -8.97
CA GLY A 23 -7.37 -1.57 -10.42
C GLY A 23 -7.83 -0.19 -10.91
N VAL A 24 -6.98 0.54 -11.61
CA VAL A 24 -7.21 1.93 -12.00
C VAL A 24 -7.40 2.05 -13.52
N ASN A 25 -8.42 2.82 -13.91
CA ASN A 25 -8.46 3.51 -15.19
C ASN A 25 -8.22 4.98 -14.91
N GLY A 26 -7.00 5.44 -15.17
CA GLY A 26 -6.58 6.77 -14.75
C GLY A 26 -7.36 7.89 -15.41
N ALA A 27 -7.74 7.74 -16.69
CA ALA A 27 -8.56 8.75 -17.39
C ALA A 27 -9.94 8.89 -16.73
N ALA A 28 -10.62 7.77 -16.44
CA ALA A 28 -11.92 7.79 -15.76
C ALA A 28 -11.80 8.28 -14.32
N PHE A 29 -10.69 8.01 -13.64
CA PHE A 29 -10.43 8.51 -12.30
C PHE A 29 -10.22 10.03 -12.30
N TYR A 30 -9.48 10.56 -13.29
CA TYR A 30 -9.38 12.00 -13.47
C TYR A 30 -10.74 12.66 -13.68
N ASP A 31 -11.58 12.12 -14.58
CA ASP A 31 -12.89 12.65 -14.87
C ASP A 31 -13.78 12.66 -13.59
N LEU A 32 -13.67 11.62 -12.75
CA LEU A 32 -14.36 11.57 -11.45
C LEU A 32 -13.86 12.67 -10.49
N LEU A 33 -12.55 12.86 -10.38
CA LEU A 33 -11.97 13.91 -9.53
C LEU A 33 -12.32 15.30 -10.04
N PHE A 34 -12.31 15.51 -11.37
CA PHE A 34 -12.61 16.79 -11.98
C PHE A 34 -14.08 17.22 -11.82
N ASN A 35 -14.98 16.27 -11.54
CA ASN A 35 -16.35 16.54 -11.15
C ASN A 35 -16.47 17.10 -9.71
N ASN A 36 -15.42 16.94 -8.88
CA ASN A 36 -15.37 17.54 -7.55
C ASN A 36 -14.96 19.02 -7.66
N GLU A 37 -15.77 19.92 -7.10
CA GLU A 37 -15.52 21.37 -7.18
C GLU A 37 -14.21 21.80 -6.51
N GLU A 38 -13.86 21.21 -5.38
CA GLU A 38 -12.63 21.53 -4.65
C GLU A 38 -11.40 21.15 -5.46
N PHE A 39 -11.38 19.94 -6.03
CA PHE A 39 -10.31 19.51 -6.93
C PHE A 39 -10.18 20.43 -8.14
N ARG A 40 -11.31 20.77 -8.80
CA ARG A 40 -11.35 21.64 -9.97
C ARG A 40 -10.85 23.05 -9.68
N ARG A 41 -11.10 23.59 -8.48
CA ARG A 41 -10.59 24.92 -8.06
C ARG A 41 -9.07 24.92 -7.89
N ASN A 42 -8.48 23.80 -7.47
CA ASN A 42 -7.05 23.67 -7.24
C ASN A 42 -6.25 23.33 -8.50
N VAL A 43 -6.90 22.77 -9.52
CA VAL A 43 -6.29 22.49 -10.82
C VAL A 43 -6.52 23.69 -11.74
N SER A 44 -5.46 24.43 -12.07
CA SER A 44 -5.55 25.51 -13.06
C SER A 44 -6.07 24.95 -14.38
N LEU A 45 -7.10 25.60 -14.95
CA LEU A 45 -7.67 25.21 -16.25
C LEU A 45 -6.60 25.13 -17.35
N ALA A 46 -5.57 25.99 -17.29
CA ALA A 46 -4.44 25.96 -18.22
C ALA A 46 -3.57 24.69 -18.13
N LYS A 47 -3.71 23.88 -17.07
CA LYS A 47 -2.96 22.64 -16.84
C LYS A 47 -3.86 21.40 -16.78
N ALA A 48 -5.14 21.56 -17.00
CA ALA A 48 -6.12 20.48 -16.91
C ALA A 48 -5.76 19.30 -17.85
N ASP A 49 -5.31 19.61 -19.07
CA ASP A 49 -4.92 18.59 -20.06
C ASP A 49 -3.63 17.89 -19.67
N GLU A 50 -2.66 18.60 -19.09
CA GLU A 50 -1.41 18.00 -18.59
C GLU A 50 -1.70 17.06 -17.39
N VAL A 51 -2.54 17.49 -16.46
CA VAL A 51 -2.99 16.68 -15.32
C VAL A 51 -3.80 15.48 -15.80
N LYS A 52 -4.70 15.66 -16.76
CA LYS A 52 -5.45 14.56 -17.37
C LYS A 52 -4.53 13.54 -18.05
N SER A 53 -3.53 14.01 -18.79
CA SER A 53 -2.52 13.17 -19.43
C SER A 53 -1.70 12.38 -18.40
N LEU A 54 -1.37 13.03 -17.27
CA LEU A 54 -0.71 12.39 -16.14
C LEU A 54 -1.55 11.21 -15.60
N PHE A 55 -2.81 11.46 -15.27
CA PHE A 55 -3.70 10.39 -14.79
C PHE A 55 -3.90 9.29 -15.84
N ALA A 56 -4.08 9.65 -17.12
CA ALA A 56 -4.25 8.70 -18.21
C ALA A 56 -3.02 7.83 -18.45
N SER A 57 -1.84 8.19 -17.91
CA SER A 57 -0.65 7.33 -17.97
C SER A 57 -0.74 6.10 -17.05
N PHE A 58 -1.63 6.13 -16.05
CA PHE A 58 -1.92 4.99 -15.17
C PHE A 58 -3.09 4.20 -15.73
N ASP A 59 -2.86 2.94 -16.06
CA ASP A 59 -3.89 2.08 -16.63
C ASP A 59 -3.61 0.61 -16.28
N GLY A 60 -4.05 0.18 -15.10
CA GLY A 60 -3.80 -1.13 -14.54
C GLY A 60 -3.79 -1.15 -13.03
N ASP A 61 -3.01 -2.03 -12.44
CA ASP A 61 -2.90 -2.14 -10.99
C ASP A 61 -2.02 -1.03 -10.41
N ILE A 62 -2.45 -0.50 -9.27
CA ILE A 62 -1.62 0.24 -8.32
C ILE A 62 -1.56 -0.59 -7.06
N SER A 63 -0.36 -0.97 -6.65
CA SER A 63 -0.11 -1.78 -5.46
C SER A 63 0.75 -1.01 -4.47
N ILE A 64 0.35 -0.99 -3.21
CA ILE A 64 1.07 -0.32 -2.11
C ILE A 64 1.21 -1.29 -0.96
N GLY A 65 2.43 -1.48 -0.47
CA GLY A 65 2.73 -2.33 0.68
C GLY A 65 3.42 -1.57 1.79
N LEU A 66 2.96 -1.74 3.01
CA LEU A 66 3.67 -1.37 4.23
C LEU A 66 4.61 -2.53 4.58
N ILE A 67 5.92 -2.29 4.49
CA ILE A 67 6.92 -3.36 4.57
C ILE A 67 7.45 -3.54 5.99
N ASN A 68 7.70 -2.44 6.69
CA ASN A 68 8.26 -2.48 8.04
C ASN A 68 7.86 -1.25 8.84
N VAL A 69 7.79 -1.41 10.16
CA VAL A 69 7.60 -0.35 11.14
C VAL A 69 8.62 -0.52 12.25
N THR A 70 9.39 0.52 12.52
CA THR A 70 10.33 0.58 13.65
C THR A 70 10.04 1.80 14.51
N LEU A 71 10.48 1.77 15.76
CA LEU A 71 10.33 2.92 16.67
C LEU A 71 11.09 4.13 16.12
N ASN A 72 10.45 5.29 16.22
CA ASN A 72 11.06 6.60 15.89
C ASN A 72 11.52 6.78 14.44
N SER A 73 11.04 5.96 13.51
CA SER A 73 11.33 6.13 12.09
C SER A 73 10.05 6.17 11.25
N VAL A 74 10.17 6.71 10.04
CA VAL A 74 9.09 6.66 9.06
C VAL A 74 8.88 5.20 8.66
N PRO A 75 7.62 4.71 8.63
CA PRO A 75 7.33 3.35 8.16
C PRO A 75 7.88 3.11 6.76
N THR A 76 8.46 1.92 6.55
CA THR A 76 8.97 1.53 5.23
C THR A 76 7.84 1.08 4.34
N PHE A 77 7.77 1.63 3.14
CA PHE A 77 6.78 1.26 2.14
C PHE A 77 7.40 0.97 0.78
N ALA A 78 6.67 0.23 -0.03
CA ALA A 78 6.89 0.11 -1.47
C ALA A 78 5.56 0.28 -2.20
N ALA A 79 5.62 0.91 -3.37
CA ALA A 79 4.48 1.07 -4.26
C ALA A 79 4.90 0.75 -5.69
N TYR A 80 3.99 0.12 -6.44
CA TYR A 80 4.17 -0.20 -7.86
C TYR A 80 2.90 0.15 -8.63
N ALA A 81 3.07 0.56 -9.88
CA ALA A 81 1.96 0.83 -10.77
C ALA A 81 2.31 0.48 -12.22
N ASP A 82 1.32 0.06 -12.98
CA ASP A 82 1.43 0.00 -14.43
C ASP A 82 1.42 1.42 -14.99
N ALA A 83 2.50 1.79 -15.68
CA ALA A 83 2.63 3.09 -16.30
C ALA A 83 2.95 2.95 -17.80
N LYS A 84 2.23 3.69 -18.63
CA LYS A 84 2.43 3.65 -20.08
C LYS A 84 3.77 4.28 -20.49
N ASN A 85 4.21 5.32 -19.78
CA ASN A 85 5.45 6.05 -20.07
C ASN A 85 5.92 6.89 -18.86
N GLY A 86 7.11 7.50 -18.99
CA GLY A 86 7.71 8.35 -17.95
C GLY A 86 7.30 9.83 -17.99
N ASN A 87 6.43 10.24 -18.90
CA ASN A 87 6.10 11.65 -19.12
C ASN A 87 5.59 12.33 -17.84
N ALA A 88 4.82 11.60 -17.05
CA ALA A 88 4.29 12.06 -15.78
C ALA A 88 5.38 12.43 -14.77
N LEU A 89 6.37 11.56 -14.61
CA LEU A 89 7.49 11.79 -13.68
C LEU A 89 8.39 12.90 -14.17
N LYS A 90 8.63 12.95 -15.47
CA LYS A 90 9.38 14.03 -16.08
C LYS A 90 8.68 15.38 -15.89
N ALA A 91 7.37 15.45 -16.13
CA ALA A 91 6.58 16.65 -15.90
C ALA A 91 6.61 17.08 -14.43
N LEU A 92 6.52 16.14 -13.49
CA LEU A 92 6.66 16.40 -12.05
C LEU A 92 8.04 17.04 -11.74
N TYR A 93 9.10 16.47 -12.25
CA TYR A 93 10.47 16.95 -12.05
C TYR A 93 10.69 18.34 -12.67
N ASP A 94 10.30 18.53 -13.93
CA ASP A 94 10.46 19.80 -14.65
C ASP A 94 9.67 20.94 -13.97
N ASN A 95 8.56 20.62 -13.31
CA ASN A 95 7.71 21.57 -12.60
C ASN A 95 7.91 21.57 -11.07
N LYS A 96 8.97 20.95 -10.55
CA LYS A 96 9.20 20.82 -9.09
C LYS A 96 9.18 22.13 -8.33
N LYS A 97 9.59 23.25 -8.94
CA LYS A 97 9.52 24.59 -8.33
C LYS A 97 8.08 25.03 -7.99
N GLN A 98 7.09 24.50 -8.70
CA GLN A 98 5.67 24.81 -8.47
C GLN A 98 5.07 23.99 -7.34
N LEU A 99 5.76 22.91 -6.88
CA LEU A 99 5.32 22.05 -5.78
C LEU A 99 5.47 22.73 -4.42
N LYS A 100 6.10 23.92 -4.36
CA LYS A 100 6.33 24.68 -3.11
C LYS A 100 6.98 23.80 -2.03
N LEU A 101 8.00 23.03 -2.42
CA LEU A 101 8.74 22.16 -1.50
C LEU A 101 9.33 22.99 -0.34
N GLY A 102 9.46 22.37 0.82
CA GLY A 102 10.04 23.00 2.00
C GLY A 102 11.53 23.35 1.81
N LYS A 103 12.08 24.20 2.70
CA LYS A 103 13.47 24.70 2.61
C LYS A 103 14.53 23.60 2.52
N ASN A 104 14.23 22.40 3.06
CA ASN A 104 15.14 21.25 3.06
C ASN A 104 14.60 20.08 2.25
N GLU A 105 13.75 20.36 1.28
CA GLU A 105 13.12 19.37 0.41
C GLU A 105 13.52 19.64 -1.03
N ASP A 106 13.86 18.60 -1.77
CA ASP A 106 14.16 18.70 -3.20
C ASP A 106 13.86 17.37 -3.90
N ILE A 107 13.62 17.46 -5.20
CA ILE A 107 13.58 16.30 -6.10
C ILE A 107 14.83 16.32 -6.95
N ILE A 108 15.61 15.24 -6.88
CA ILE A 108 16.86 15.08 -7.60
C ILE A 108 16.69 13.96 -8.60
N GLN A 109 17.15 14.18 -9.82
CA GLN A 109 17.21 13.15 -10.85
C GLN A 109 18.42 12.25 -10.62
N LEU A 110 18.20 10.93 -10.58
CA LEU A 110 19.24 9.91 -10.40
C LEU A 110 19.64 9.25 -11.73
N GLY A 111 18.73 9.20 -12.67
CA GLY A 111 18.90 8.60 -13.99
C GLY A 111 17.73 8.93 -14.91
N GLU A 112 17.67 8.28 -16.06
CA GLU A 112 16.53 8.44 -16.96
C GLU A 112 15.25 7.89 -16.29
N ASN A 113 14.26 8.75 -16.09
CA ASN A 113 13.01 8.44 -15.39
C ASN A 113 13.18 7.89 -13.96
N GLU A 114 14.29 8.19 -13.29
CA GLU A 114 14.54 7.83 -11.90
C GLU A 114 14.87 9.06 -11.06
N TYR A 115 14.23 9.20 -9.92
CA TYR A 115 14.29 10.38 -9.07
C TYR A 115 14.33 10.00 -7.60
N VAL A 116 14.81 10.93 -6.77
CA VAL A 116 14.66 10.87 -5.31
C VAL A 116 14.08 12.18 -4.81
N TYR A 117 12.99 12.09 -4.06
CA TYR A 117 12.54 13.17 -3.20
C TYR A 117 13.31 13.09 -1.89
N LYS A 118 14.03 14.14 -1.56
CA LYS A 118 14.79 14.28 -0.31
C LYS A 118 14.04 15.15 0.66
N SER A 119 13.93 14.70 1.91
CA SER A 119 13.42 15.48 3.03
C SER A 119 14.22 15.20 4.29
N ARG A 120 13.94 15.94 5.37
CA ARG A 120 14.54 15.66 6.68
C ARG A 120 14.08 14.33 7.28
N ALA A 121 12.84 13.96 7.02
CA ALA A 121 12.24 12.78 7.61
C ALA A 121 12.65 11.49 6.90
N THR A 122 12.69 11.52 5.57
CA THR A 122 13.02 10.34 4.74
C THR A 122 13.30 10.75 3.31
N ASN A 123 14.00 9.88 2.59
CA ASN A 123 14.11 9.96 1.14
C ASN A 123 13.09 9.04 0.51
N VAL A 124 12.46 9.46 -0.60
CA VAL A 124 11.58 8.61 -1.39
C VAL A 124 12.16 8.46 -2.78
N PHE A 125 12.59 7.26 -3.11
CA PHE A 125 13.05 6.88 -4.45
C PHE A 125 11.84 6.52 -5.29
N PHE A 126 11.73 7.10 -6.48
CA PHE A 126 10.63 6.80 -7.39
C PHE A 126 11.09 6.90 -8.84
N GLY A 127 10.43 6.15 -9.70
CA GLY A 127 10.84 6.11 -11.09
C GLY A 127 10.09 5.08 -11.90
N ILE A 128 10.61 4.81 -13.10
CA ILE A 128 10.16 3.73 -13.97
C ILE A 128 11.34 2.85 -14.32
N ARG A 129 11.20 1.55 -14.05
CA ARG A 129 12.09 0.49 -14.54
C ARG A 129 11.26 -0.60 -15.20
N ASN A 130 11.70 -1.10 -16.34
CA ASN A 130 11.03 -2.21 -17.03
C ASN A 130 9.52 -1.97 -17.23
N LYS A 131 9.13 -0.74 -17.57
CA LYS A 131 7.73 -0.30 -17.75
C LYS A 131 6.88 -0.34 -16.47
N GLN A 132 7.49 -0.52 -15.32
CA GLN A 132 6.84 -0.46 -14.03
C GLN A 132 7.24 0.80 -13.29
N MET A 133 6.26 1.60 -12.91
CA MET A 133 6.48 2.70 -11.97
C MET A 133 6.65 2.12 -10.58
N TYR A 134 7.55 2.72 -9.81
CA TYR A 134 7.78 2.34 -8.42
C TYR A 134 7.98 3.57 -7.54
N ALA A 135 7.72 3.42 -6.25
CA ALA A 135 8.12 4.34 -5.21
C ALA A 135 8.45 3.57 -3.92
N THR A 136 9.52 3.94 -3.23
CA THR A 136 9.88 3.37 -1.93
C THR A 136 10.73 4.36 -1.14
N ASN A 137 10.65 4.32 0.18
CA ASN A 137 11.54 5.07 1.07
C ASN A 137 12.69 4.21 1.62
N ASP A 138 12.88 3.01 1.10
CA ASP A 138 13.98 2.11 1.46
C ASP A 138 15.00 2.01 0.33
N GLU A 139 16.26 2.34 0.62
CA GLU A 139 17.34 2.33 -0.37
C GLU A 139 17.70 0.91 -0.84
N LEU A 140 17.57 -0.10 0.00
CA LEU A 140 17.83 -1.49 -0.38
C LEU A 140 16.76 -2.01 -1.33
N LEU A 141 15.49 -1.71 -1.04
CA LEU A 141 14.39 -2.00 -1.96
C LEU A 141 14.58 -1.27 -3.28
N TYR A 142 14.97 0.01 -3.27
CA TYR A 142 15.27 0.77 -4.49
C TYR A 142 16.34 0.10 -5.34
N LYS A 143 17.43 -0.37 -4.73
CA LYS A 143 18.52 -1.06 -5.44
C LYS A 143 18.08 -2.40 -6.05
N SER A 144 17.08 -3.04 -5.47
CA SER A 144 16.55 -4.34 -5.91
C SER A 144 15.19 -4.26 -6.64
N ILE A 145 14.71 -3.07 -6.96
CA ILE A 145 13.34 -2.82 -7.43
C ILE A 145 12.89 -3.65 -8.63
N SER A 146 13.82 -4.04 -9.49
CA SER A 146 13.51 -4.83 -10.69
C SER A 146 13.64 -6.34 -10.49
N LYS A 147 13.94 -6.77 -9.26
CA LYS A 147 14.14 -8.19 -8.95
C LYS A 147 12.96 -8.70 -8.13
N PRO A 148 12.35 -9.83 -8.49
CA PRO A 148 11.39 -10.49 -7.62
C PRO A 148 12.03 -10.81 -6.28
N VAL A 149 11.27 -10.69 -5.19
CA VAL A 149 11.72 -11.12 -3.87
C VAL A 149 11.66 -12.64 -3.77
N GLU A 150 12.57 -13.25 -3.02
CA GLU A 150 12.68 -14.70 -2.89
C GLU A 150 11.40 -15.34 -2.32
N LYS A 151 10.87 -14.72 -1.25
CA LYS A 151 9.56 -15.07 -0.67
C LYS A 151 8.63 -13.88 -0.77
N SER A 152 7.60 -14.01 -1.54
CA SER A 152 6.68 -12.92 -1.85
C SER A 152 5.24 -13.22 -1.43
N ILE A 153 4.44 -12.16 -1.32
CA ILE A 153 3.01 -12.30 -1.01
C ILE A 153 2.21 -13.01 -2.11
N LYS A 154 2.78 -13.30 -3.29
CA LYS A 154 2.09 -14.02 -4.37
C LYS A 154 1.56 -15.39 -3.94
N ASP A 155 2.22 -16.02 -2.95
CA ASP A 155 1.87 -17.33 -2.42
C ASP A 155 1.06 -17.23 -1.11
N ALA A 156 0.69 -16.02 -0.68
CA ALA A 156 -0.11 -15.81 0.52
C ALA A 156 -1.55 -16.31 0.36
N GLY A 157 -2.10 -16.82 1.45
CA GLY A 157 -3.43 -17.45 1.45
C GLY A 157 -4.58 -16.54 0.99
N TYR A 158 -4.45 -15.23 1.14
CA TYR A 158 -5.46 -14.25 0.74
C TYR A 158 -5.44 -13.90 -0.77
N VAL A 159 -4.44 -14.35 -1.51
CA VAL A 159 -4.31 -13.97 -2.94
C VAL A 159 -5.48 -14.49 -3.78
N SER A 160 -6.05 -15.66 -3.43
CA SER A 160 -7.23 -16.18 -4.09
C SER A 160 -8.44 -15.24 -3.99
N ASP A 161 -8.56 -14.50 -2.89
CA ASP A 161 -9.70 -13.65 -2.58
C ASP A 161 -9.66 -12.32 -3.36
N MET A 162 -8.48 -11.95 -3.91
CA MET A 162 -8.31 -10.81 -4.81
C MET A 162 -8.96 -11.01 -6.19
N LYS A 163 -9.21 -12.28 -6.58
CA LYS A 163 -9.71 -12.59 -7.93
C LYS A 163 -11.07 -11.95 -8.19
N GLY A 164 -11.16 -11.19 -9.27
CA GLY A 164 -12.41 -10.53 -9.68
C GLY A 164 -12.74 -9.25 -8.92
N LYS A 165 -11.92 -8.85 -7.96
CA LYS A 165 -12.06 -7.59 -7.23
C LYS A 165 -11.48 -6.41 -8.00
N ASN A 166 -11.85 -5.20 -7.61
CA ASN A 166 -11.32 -3.94 -8.14
C ASN A 166 -10.42 -3.22 -7.12
N VAL A 167 -10.72 -3.46 -5.84
CA VAL A 167 -9.92 -2.99 -4.71
C VAL A 167 -9.76 -4.17 -3.76
N PHE A 168 -8.56 -4.36 -3.26
CA PHE A 168 -8.25 -5.35 -2.24
C PHE A 168 -7.26 -4.76 -1.24
N PHE A 169 -7.61 -4.82 0.02
CA PHE A 169 -6.77 -4.42 1.13
C PHE A 169 -6.65 -5.58 2.11
N VAL A 170 -5.45 -5.82 2.63
CA VAL A 170 -5.21 -6.84 3.64
C VAL A 170 -4.22 -6.35 4.68
N ILE A 171 -4.46 -6.73 5.93
CA ILE A 171 -3.54 -6.62 7.06
C ILE A 171 -3.08 -8.02 7.42
N ASN A 172 -1.76 -8.23 7.41
CA ASN A 172 -1.13 -9.49 7.78
C ASN A 172 -0.81 -9.48 9.28
N MET A 173 -1.68 -10.10 10.07
CA MET A 173 -1.54 -10.10 11.53
C MET A 173 -0.30 -10.88 11.98
N ASP A 174 0.08 -11.96 11.29
CA ASP A 174 1.29 -12.71 11.61
C ASP A 174 2.54 -11.85 11.45
N ALA A 175 2.65 -11.13 10.34
CA ALA A 175 3.77 -10.23 10.09
C ALA A 175 3.82 -9.07 11.10
N ILE A 176 2.67 -8.51 11.49
CA ILE A 176 2.59 -7.45 12.50
C ILE A 176 3.05 -7.96 13.87
N LEU A 177 2.55 -9.13 14.30
CA LEU A 177 2.90 -9.71 15.59
C LEU A 177 4.37 -10.15 15.65
N ASP A 178 4.98 -10.37 14.50
CA ASP A 178 6.40 -10.75 14.37
C ASP A 178 7.35 -9.53 14.46
N LEU A 179 6.83 -8.31 14.37
CA LEU A 179 7.63 -7.10 14.51
C LEU A 179 8.33 -7.05 15.87
N PRO A 180 9.65 -6.74 15.92
CA PRO A 180 10.39 -6.62 17.17
C PRO A 180 9.74 -5.66 18.17
N VAL A 181 9.20 -4.53 17.68
CA VAL A 181 8.51 -3.54 18.50
C VAL A 181 7.25 -4.11 19.14
N VAL A 182 6.46 -4.90 18.41
CA VAL A 182 5.23 -5.51 18.93
C VAL A 182 5.56 -6.59 19.95
N LYS A 183 6.56 -7.45 19.66
CA LYS A 183 7.04 -8.45 20.61
C LYS A 183 7.58 -7.84 21.91
N MET A 184 8.32 -6.75 21.79
CA MET A 184 8.81 -6.00 22.95
C MET A 184 7.64 -5.45 23.77
N MET A 185 6.66 -4.81 23.15
CA MET A 185 5.48 -4.29 23.85
C MET A 185 4.66 -5.40 24.48
N ALA A 186 4.53 -6.57 23.85
CA ALA A 186 3.87 -7.73 24.44
C ALA A 186 4.61 -8.29 25.67
N GLY A 187 5.94 -8.19 25.72
CA GLY A 187 6.76 -8.64 26.84
C GLY A 187 6.74 -7.68 28.03
N PHE A 188 6.64 -6.38 27.82
CA PHE A 188 6.72 -5.35 28.86
C PHE A 188 5.40 -4.64 29.14
N GLY A 189 4.40 -4.80 28.27
CA GLY A 189 3.12 -4.11 28.34
C GLY A 189 2.14 -4.79 29.26
N GLY A 190 1.98 -4.78 30.44
CA GLY A 190 0.97 -5.27 31.39
C GLY A 190 -0.05 -6.31 30.88
N GLU A 191 -0.94 -6.77 31.74
CA GLU A 191 -1.92 -7.84 31.45
C GLU A 191 -2.86 -7.48 30.28
N GLU A 192 -3.26 -6.22 30.18
CA GLU A 192 -4.13 -5.74 29.11
C GLU A 192 -3.48 -5.92 27.73
N TYR A 193 -2.20 -5.53 27.60
CA TYR A 193 -1.48 -5.66 26.34
C TYR A 193 -1.25 -7.12 25.96
N GLN A 194 -0.95 -7.97 26.93
CA GLN A 194 -0.83 -9.41 26.71
C GLN A 194 -2.14 -10.03 26.24
N THR A 195 -3.25 -9.55 26.73
CA THR A 195 -4.59 -10.01 26.30
C THR A 195 -4.86 -9.61 24.86
N TYR A 196 -4.61 -8.35 24.48
CA TYR A 196 -4.75 -7.93 23.07
C TYR A 196 -3.82 -8.71 22.14
N TYR A 197 -2.57 -8.96 22.55
CA TYR A 197 -1.63 -9.75 21.78
C TYR A 197 -2.14 -11.19 21.58
N LYS A 198 -2.64 -11.85 22.62
CA LYS A 198 -3.24 -13.19 22.54
C LYS A 198 -4.45 -13.24 21.62
N LEU A 199 -5.30 -12.21 21.63
CA LEU A 199 -6.46 -12.12 20.74
C LEU A 199 -6.00 -11.93 19.28
N ALA A 200 -5.11 -10.99 19.02
CA ALA A 200 -4.55 -10.72 17.71
C ALA A 200 -3.84 -11.96 17.15
N SER A 201 -3.18 -12.78 17.99
CA SER A 201 -2.48 -14.00 17.57
C SER A 201 -3.39 -15.10 17.03
N LYS A 202 -4.72 -14.99 17.22
CA LYS A 202 -5.70 -15.92 16.65
C LYS A 202 -6.15 -15.52 15.23
N ILE A 203 -5.83 -14.31 14.78
CA ILE A 203 -6.18 -13.78 13.47
C ILE A 203 -4.99 -13.99 12.52
N SER A 204 -5.26 -14.49 11.32
CA SER A 204 -4.26 -14.53 10.23
C SER A 204 -4.26 -13.24 9.45
N TYR A 205 -5.45 -12.86 8.93
CA TYR A 205 -5.61 -11.70 8.06
C TYR A 205 -6.90 -10.94 8.39
N ILE A 206 -6.85 -9.63 8.17
CA ILE A 206 -8.04 -8.77 8.08
C ILE A 206 -8.07 -8.25 6.65
N GLU A 207 -9.16 -8.50 5.95
CA GLU A 207 -9.33 -8.15 4.54
C GLU A 207 -10.50 -7.20 4.34
N ALA A 208 -10.35 -6.29 3.38
CA ALA A 208 -11.44 -5.47 2.86
C ALA A 208 -11.31 -5.41 1.34
N PHE A 209 -12.40 -5.62 0.63
CA PHE A 209 -12.38 -5.62 -0.82
C PHE A 209 -13.68 -5.10 -1.42
N SER A 210 -13.59 -4.62 -2.65
CA SER A 210 -14.77 -4.27 -3.45
C SER A 210 -14.71 -4.90 -4.83
N ASP A 211 -15.90 -5.20 -5.37
CA ASP A 211 -16.07 -5.74 -6.72
C ASP A 211 -16.49 -4.66 -7.74
N SER A 212 -16.71 -5.08 -8.96
CA SER A 212 -17.14 -4.20 -10.06
C SER A 212 -18.54 -3.61 -9.91
N GLU A 213 -19.35 -4.16 -9.01
CA GLU A 213 -20.70 -3.69 -8.71
C GLU A 213 -20.71 -2.68 -7.56
N GLY A 214 -19.54 -2.42 -6.97
CA GLY A 214 -19.37 -1.48 -5.85
C GLY A 214 -19.71 -2.11 -4.49
N LYS A 215 -19.94 -3.42 -4.43
CA LYS A 215 -20.15 -4.13 -3.18
C LYS A 215 -18.83 -4.20 -2.42
N THR A 216 -18.84 -3.71 -1.18
CA THR A 216 -17.68 -3.75 -0.27
C THR A 216 -17.92 -4.82 0.80
N GLU A 217 -16.93 -5.65 1.04
CA GLU A 217 -16.93 -6.66 2.07
C GLU A 217 -15.68 -6.54 2.94
N THR A 218 -15.81 -6.91 4.21
CA THR A 218 -14.70 -7.03 5.16
C THR A 218 -14.74 -8.42 5.77
N ALA A 219 -13.60 -9.08 5.85
CA ALA A 219 -13.45 -10.40 6.42
C ALA A 219 -12.33 -10.43 7.46
N ILE A 220 -12.51 -11.19 8.52
CA ILE A 220 -11.49 -11.52 9.51
C ILE A 220 -11.24 -13.01 9.40
N LEU A 221 -10.03 -13.40 9.00
CA LEU A 221 -9.64 -14.78 8.83
C LEU A 221 -8.92 -15.27 10.09
N LEU A 222 -9.52 -16.25 10.74
CA LEU A 222 -8.95 -16.87 11.94
C LEU A 222 -7.97 -17.99 11.56
N LYS A 223 -6.93 -18.17 12.38
CA LYS A 223 -5.94 -19.24 12.19
C LYS A 223 -6.54 -20.62 12.37
N ASN A 224 -7.38 -20.78 13.39
CA ASN A 224 -8.07 -22.02 13.63
C ASN A 224 -9.33 -22.09 12.75
N LYS A 225 -9.26 -22.89 11.69
CA LYS A 225 -10.36 -23.11 10.76
C LYS A 225 -11.25 -24.29 11.16
N ASP A 226 -10.81 -25.11 12.09
CA ASP A 226 -11.52 -26.32 12.53
C ASP A 226 -12.57 -26.01 13.58
N ASP A 227 -12.41 -24.94 14.36
CA ASP A 227 -13.38 -24.49 15.33
C ASP A 227 -14.41 -23.52 14.72
N ASN A 228 -15.66 -23.65 15.17
CA ASN A 228 -16.74 -22.76 14.76
C ASN A 228 -16.37 -21.28 15.07
N ALA A 229 -16.41 -20.42 14.07
CA ALA A 229 -16.06 -19.00 14.19
C ALA A 229 -16.90 -18.28 15.28
N LEU A 230 -18.21 -18.61 15.39
CA LEU A 230 -19.08 -18.03 16.41
C LEU A 230 -18.63 -18.41 17.82
N LYS A 231 -18.19 -19.67 18.04
CA LYS A 231 -17.63 -20.11 19.32
C LYS A 231 -16.39 -19.31 19.67
N GLN A 232 -15.47 -19.14 18.71
CA GLN A 232 -14.26 -18.36 18.89
C GLN A 232 -14.57 -16.89 19.26
N ILE A 233 -15.57 -16.28 18.60
CA ILE A 233 -16.01 -14.89 18.89
C ILE A 233 -16.62 -14.80 20.29
N VAL A 234 -17.44 -15.77 20.69
CA VAL A 234 -18.04 -15.82 22.03
C VAL A 234 -16.95 -15.98 23.11
N ASP A 235 -15.96 -16.83 22.87
CA ASP A 235 -14.83 -17.02 23.79
C ASP A 235 -13.99 -15.76 23.89
N PHE A 236 -13.84 -14.99 22.82
CA PHE A 236 -13.24 -13.66 22.86
C PHE A 236 -14.05 -12.69 23.72
N ALA A 237 -15.35 -12.59 23.47
CA ALA A 237 -16.23 -11.70 24.21
C ALA A 237 -16.21 -11.99 25.72
N LYS A 238 -16.18 -13.28 26.11
CA LYS A 238 -16.08 -13.68 27.51
C LYS A 238 -14.76 -13.27 28.16
N GLN A 239 -13.64 -13.31 27.42
CA GLN A 239 -12.33 -12.88 27.95
C GLN A 239 -12.31 -11.36 28.22
N PHE A 240 -13.01 -10.56 27.39
CA PHE A 240 -13.17 -9.11 27.63
C PHE A 240 -14.15 -8.77 28.71
N ALA A 241 -15.22 -9.54 28.87
CA ALA A 241 -16.23 -9.30 29.92
C ALA A 241 -15.76 -9.73 31.32
N GLY A 242 -14.70 -10.51 31.42
CA GLY A 242 -14.08 -10.93 32.68
C GLY A 242 -12.96 -10.00 33.17
N MET A 243 -12.70 -8.92 32.44
CA MET A 243 -11.84 -7.81 32.82
C MET A 243 -12.67 -6.67 33.42
#